data_263a3a75d6d3e7d3915b2fbfe6cd4fb1
#
_entry.id   263a3a75d6d3e7d3915b2fbfe6cd4fb1
#
_cell.length_a   1.000
_cell.length_b   1.000
_cell.length_c   1.000
_cell.angle_alpha   90.00
_cell.angle_beta   90.00
_cell.angle_gamma   90.00
#
_symmetry.space_group_name_H-M   'P 1'
#
loop_
_entity.id
_entity.type
_entity.pdbx_description
1 polymer ?
#
loop_
_entity_poly.entity_id
_entity_poly.type
_entity_poly.pdbx_seq_one_letter_code
_entity_poly.pdbx_strand_id
1 'polypeptide(L)'
;MNKKTIWITGGSTGIGKALAIKFASMGWNVAISARRENLLKEISDANENIYSFPLDVTDKKKCEEVFMEIKNKFLNIEICFFSTGTWNPKKERDI
;
A
#
# COMPACT_ATOMS: atom_id res chain seq x y z
N MET A 1 13.00 2.84 18.81
CA MET A 1 11.56 2.54 18.72
C MET A 1 11.19 2.04 17.35
N ASN A 2 10.49 0.94 17.31
CA ASN A 2 10.07 0.38 16.03
C ASN A 2 8.83 1.07 15.53
N LYS A 3 8.89 1.53 14.30
CA LYS A 3 7.73 2.09 13.65
C LYS A 3 6.80 0.97 13.20
N LYS A 4 5.52 1.22 13.25
CA LYS A 4 4.54 0.30 12.68
C LYS A 4 4.46 0.51 11.18
N THR A 5 4.07 -0.52 10.47
CA THR A 5 4.02 -0.48 9.01
C THR A 5 2.64 -0.87 8.51
N ILE A 6 2.16 -0.12 7.55
CA ILE A 6 0.91 -0.45 6.84
C ILE A 6 1.20 -0.54 5.35
N TRP A 7 0.60 -1.54 4.72
CA TRP A 7 0.70 -1.71 3.27
C TRP A 7 -0.67 -1.44 2.67
N ILE A 8 -0.74 -0.45 1.80
CA ILE A 8 -1.98 -0.04 1.17
C ILE A 8 -1.89 -0.32 -0.33
N THR A 9 -2.78 -1.17 -0.85
CA THR A 9 -2.88 -1.34 -2.29
C THR A 9 -3.98 -0.42 -2.79
N GLY A 10 -3.78 0.13 -3.99
CA GLY A 10 -4.67 1.16 -4.49
C GLY A 10 -4.41 2.51 -3.85
N GLY A 11 -3.17 2.75 -3.42
CA GLY A 11 -2.84 3.95 -2.67
C GLY A 11 -2.68 5.23 -3.47
N SER A 12 -2.83 5.17 -4.78
CA SER A 12 -2.58 6.34 -5.61
C SER A 12 -3.73 7.33 -5.65
N THR A 13 -4.94 6.91 -5.31
CA THR A 13 -6.12 7.79 -5.37
C THR A 13 -7.12 7.44 -4.27
N GLY A 14 -8.08 8.34 -4.07
CA GLY A 14 -9.22 8.08 -3.21
C GLY A 14 -8.89 7.74 -1.78
N ILE A 15 -9.59 6.75 -1.25
CA ILE A 15 -9.45 6.35 0.15
C ILE A 15 -8.03 5.87 0.46
N GLY A 16 -7.44 5.14 -0.47
CA GLY A 16 -6.08 4.62 -0.28
C GLY A 16 -5.07 5.74 -0.09
N LYS A 17 -5.16 6.77 -0.92
CA LYS A 17 -4.26 7.92 -0.81
C LYS A 17 -4.48 8.65 0.51
N ALA A 18 -5.74 8.85 0.89
CA ALA A 18 -6.06 9.55 2.13
C ALA A 18 -5.53 8.79 3.34
N LEU A 19 -5.68 7.48 3.34
CA LEU A 19 -5.15 6.63 4.41
C LEU A 19 -3.63 6.69 4.47
N ALA A 20 -2.99 6.65 3.31
CA ALA A 20 -1.53 6.71 3.26
C ALA A 20 -1.02 7.98 3.93
N ILE A 21 -1.60 9.11 3.58
CA ILE A 21 -1.19 10.38 4.14
C ILE A 21 -1.46 10.42 5.64
N LYS A 22 -2.61 9.92 6.06
CA LYS A 22 -2.97 9.91 7.46
C LYS A 22 -2.00 9.09 8.29
N PHE A 23 -1.72 7.85 7.87
CA PHE A 23 -0.80 7.00 8.61
C PHE A 23 0.62 7.54 8.60
N ALA A 24 1.03 8.13 7.48
CA ALA A 24 2.36 8.75 7.41
C ALA A 24 2.47 9.88 8.41
N SER A 25 1.42 10.67 8.58
CA SER A 25 1.42 11.78 9.52
C SER A 25 1.47 11.28 10.98
N MET A 26 1.08 10.03 11.20
CA MET A 26 1.15 9.43 12.52
C MET A 26 2.50 8.75 12.79
N GLY A 27 3.42 8.84 11.85
CA GLY A 27 4.74 8.27 12.02
C GLY A 27 4.88 6.82 11.60
N TRP A 28 3.88 6.26 10.95
CA TRP A 28 3.96 4.89 10.44
C TRP A 28 4.81 4.84 9.17
N ASN A 29 5.42 3.69 8.93
CA ASN A 29 5.96 3.41 7.60
C ASN A 29 4.80 3.01 6.72
N VAL A 30 4.63 3.68 5.60
CA VAL A 30 3.51 3.44 4.70
C VAL A 30 4.02 2.95 3.37
N ALA A 31 3.72 1.69 3.04
CA ALA A 31 4.05 1.15 1.73
C ALA A 31 2.79 1.28 0.88
N ILE A 32 2.90 1.90 -0.29
CA ILE A 32 1.76 2.05 -1.18
C ILE A 32 2.02 1.33 -2.49
N SER A 33 0.99 0.68 -2.99
CA SER A 33 1.08 -0.08 -4.25
C SER A 33 -0.11 0.25 -5.13
N ALA A 34 0.15 0.40 -6.41
CA ALA A 34 -0.86 0.61 -7.44
C ALA A 34 -0.17 0.43 -8.78
N ARG A 35 -0.95 0.35 -9.85
CA ARG A 35 -0.36 0.17 -11.16
C ARG A 35 0.28 1.43 -11.71
N ARG A 36 -0.23 2.60 -11.33
CA ARG A 36 0.27 3.87 -11.84
C ARG A 36 1.48 4.33 -11.03
N GLU A 37 2.63 3.96 -11.55
CA GLU A 37 3.89 4.20 -10.88
C GLU A 37 4.18 5.68 -10.67
N ASN A 38 3.87 6.51 -11.65
CA ASN A 38 4.12 7.95 -11.54
C ASN A 38 3.30 8.61 -10.43
N LEU A 39 2.07 8.15 -10.22
CA LEU A 39 1.25 8.70 -9.14
C LEU A 39 1.77 8.28 -7.77
N LEU A 40 2.22 7.03 -7.67
CA LEU A 40 2.82 6.56 -6.42
C LEU A 40 4.07 7.35 -6.08
N LYS A 41 4.88 7.59 -7.09
CA LYS A 41 6.12 8.32 -6.89
C LYS A 41 5.86 9.74 -6.40
N GLU A 42 4.86 10.39 -6.98
CA GLU A 42 4.46 11.72 -6.57
C GLU A 42 4.10 11.77 -5.10
N ILE A 43 3.31 10.78 -4.66
CA ILE A 43 2.88 10.72 -3.27
C ILE A 43 4.06 10.43 -2.34
N SER A 44 4.92 9.50 -2.72
CA SER A 44 6.05 9.14 -1.87
C SER A 44 7.08 10.28 -1.81
N ASP A 45 7.26 11.01 -2.90
CA ASP A 45 8.19 12.13 -2.89
C ASP A 45 7.71 13.27 -2.00
N ALA A 46 6.40 13.41 -1.86
CA ALA A 46 5.82 14.47 -1.05
C ALA A 46 5.69 14.12 0.44
N ASN A 47 5.92 12.87 0.80
CA ASN A 47 5.70 12.40 2.17
C ASN A 47 6.85 11.49 2.61
N GLU A 48 7.52 11.89 3.64
CA GLU A 48 8.73 11.23 4.11
C GLU A 48 8.57 9.76 4.47
N ASN A 49 7.44 9.41 5.02
CA ASN A 49 7.21 8.04 5.50
C ASN A 49 6.46 7.16 4.51
N ILE A 50 6.26 7.63 3.29
CA ILE A 50 5.55 6.86 2.27
C ILE A 50 6.54 6.31 1.25
N TYR A 51 6.44 5.01 0.99
CA TYR A 51 7.34 4.29 0.10
C TYR A 51 6.54 3.64 -1.03
N SER A 52 7.02 3.80 -2.24
CA SER A 52 6.33 3.34 -3.44
C SER A 52 6.74 1.92 -3.83
N PHE A 53 5.76 1.06 -4.01
CA PHE A 53 5.97 -0.32 -4.47
C PHE A 53 4.97 -0.60 -5.59
N PRO A 54 5.29 -0.23 -6.83
CA PRO A 54 4.36 -0.43 -7.94
C PRO A 54 3.96 -1.89 -8.09
N LEU A 55 2.69 -2.12 -8.32
CA LEU A 55 2.16 -3.48 -8.34
C LEU A 55 0.81 -3.55 -9.02
N ASP A 56 0.64 -4.56 -9.85
CA ASP A 56 -0.67 -4.93 -10.36
C ASP A 56 -1.16 -6.08 -9.48
N VAL A 57 -2.22 -5.83 -8.71
CA VAL A 57 -2.69 -6.81 -7.74
C VAL A 57 -3.26 -8.08 -8.38
N THR A 58 -3.48 -8.08 -9.68
CA THR A 58 -3.90 -9.30 -10.37
C THR A 58 -2.74 -10.26 -10.61
N ASP A 59 -1.53 -9.79 -10.46
CA ASP A 59 -0.34 -10.63 -10.59
C ASP A 59 0.03 -11.18 -9.22
N LYS A 60 -0.44 -12.38 -8.93
CA LYS A 60 -0.25 -13.00 -7.62
C LYS A 60 1.20 -13.19 -7.23
N LYS A 61 2.00 -13.60 -8.19
CA LYS A 61 3.41 -13.81 -7.91
C LYS A 61 4.10 -12.51 -7.52
N LYS A 62 3.77 -11.45 -8.24
CA LYS A 62 4.33 -10.14 -7.95
C LYS A 62 3.87 -9.64 -6.58
N CYS A 63 2.62 -9.93 -6.22
CA CYS A 63 2.12 -9.57 -4.89
C CYS A 63 2.95 -10.21 -3.79
N GLU A 64 3.29 -11.48 -3.95
CA GLU A 64 4.12 -12.18 -2.98
C GLU A 64 5.51 -11.58 -2.90
N GLU A 65 6.08 -11.25 -4.05
CA GLU A 65 7.40 -10.63 -4.09
C GLU A 65 7.41 -9.29 -3.39
N VAL A 66 6.42 -8.47 -3.66
CA VAL A 66 6.31 -7.16 -3.03
C VAL A 66 6.07 -7.29 -1.53
N PHE A 67 5.22 -8.22 -1.13
CA PHE A 67 4.99 -8.47 0.29
C PHE A 67 6.30 -8.80 1.01
N MET A 68 7.11 -9.67 0.41
CA MET A 68 8.39 -10.03 1.01
C MET A 68 9.36 -8.87 1.03
N GLU A 69 9.36 -8.04 -0.02
CA GLU A 69 10.21 -6.86 -0.04
C GLU A 69 9.87 -5.91 1.11
N ILE A 70 8.58 -5.67 1.30
CA ILE A 70 8.11 -4.78 2.35
C ILE A 70 8.45 -5.35 3.72
N LYS A 71 8.21 -6.64 3.90
CA LYS A 71 8.49 -7.30 5.14
C LYS A 71 9.98 -7.27 5.48
N ASN A 72 10.82 -7.48 4.48
CA ASN A 72 12.26 -7.44 4.69
C ASN A 72 12.76 -6.04 5.01
N LYS A 73 12.16 -5.03 4.37
CA LYS A 73 12.57 -3.66 4.58
C LYS A 73 12.16 -3.12 5.95
N PHE A 74 10.94 -3.45 6.38
CA PHE A 74 10.37 -2.86 7.60
C PHE A 74 10.23 -3.85 8.74
N LEU A 75 10.57 -5.10 8.52
CA LEU A 75 10.51 -6.19 9.49
C LEU A 75 9.11 -6.71 9.78
N ASN A 76 8.14 -5.83 9.92
CA ASN A 76 6.76 -6.20 10.20
C ASN A 76 5.79 -5.44 9.32
N ILE A 77 4.64 -6.04 9.09
CA ILE A 77 3.51 -5.34 8.48
C ILE A 77 2.34 -5.55 9.41
N GLU A 78 1.91 -4.50 10.08
CA GLU A 78 0.83 -4.58 11.04
C GLU A 78 -0.54 -4.60 10.38
N ILE A 79 -0.69 -3.85 9.29
CA ILE A 79 -1.97 -3.73 8.61
C ILE A 79 -1.76 -3.83 7.10
N CYS A 80 -2.62 -4.61 6.45
CA CYS A 80 -2.69 -4.63 4.99
C CYS A 80 -4.07 -4.11 4.62
N PHE A 81 -4.12 -3.04 3.87
CA PHE A 81 -5.39 -2.47 3.42
C PHE A 81 -5.47 -2.56 1.91
N PHE A 82 -6.49 -3.23 1.40
CA PHE A 82 -6.68 -3.37 -0.04
C PHE A 82 -7.82 -2.48 -0.50
N SER A 83 -7.46 -1.36 -1.11
CA SER A 83 -8.42 -0.42 -1.65
C SER A 83 -8.30 -0.44 -3.16
N THR A 84 -9.05 -1.31 -3.80
CA THR A 84 -9.04 -1.39 -5.25
C THR A 84 -10.36 -0.87 -5.77
N GLY A 85 -10.28 -0.02 -6.76
CA GLY A 85 -11.49 0.56 -7.33
C GLY A 85 -12.35 -0.45 -8.05
N THR A 86 -11.79 -1.61 -8.36
CA THR A 86 -12.50 -2.64 -9.09
C THR A 86 -13.03 -3.75 -8.20
N TRP A 87 -12.76 -3.67 -6.92
CA TRP A 87 -13.21 -4.71 -6.01
C TRP A 87 -14.74 -4.71 -5.93
N ASN A 88 -15.32 -5.90 -6.06
CA ASN A 88 -16.76 -6.05 -6.02
C ASN A 88 -17.15 -6.77 -4.72
N PRO A 89 -17.70 -6.04 -3.75
CA PRO A 89 -18.04 -6.63 -2.45
C PRO A 89 -19.03 -7.77 -2.56
N LYS A 90 -19.92 -7.71 -3.53
CA LYS A 90 -20.91 -8.74 -3.73
C LYS A 90 -20.27 -10.06 -4.09
N LYS A 91 -19.29 -10.03 -4.97
CA LYS A 91 -18.54 -11.21 -5.35
C LYS A 91 -17.70 -11.74 -4.21
N GLU A 92 -17.01 -10.83 -3.56
CA GLU A 92 -16.09 -11.20 -2.50
C GLU A 92 -16.82 -11.73 -1.29
N ARG A 93 -17.98 -11.20 -1.06
CA ARG A 93 -18.77 -11.60 0.06
C ARG A 93 -19.24 -13.05 0.00
N ASP A 94 -19.26 -13.58 -1.18
CA ASP A 94 -19.65 -14.98 -1.38
C ASP A 94 -18.60 -15.95 -0.88
N ILE A 95 -17.53 -15.44 -0.47
CA ILE A 95 -16.44 -16.21 0.09
C ILE A 95 -16.83 -16.80 1.43
#